data_9261af7f2d837cab5b291557e0fefe2a
#
_entry.id   9261af7f2d837cab5b291557e0fefe2a
#
_cell.length_a   1.000
_cell.length_b   1.000
_cell.length_c   1.000
_cell.angle_alpha   90.00
_cell.angle_beta   90.00
_cell.angle_gamma   90.00
#
_symmetry.space_group_name_H-M   'P 1'
#
loop_
_entity.id
_entity.type
_entity.pdbx_description
1 polymer ?
#
loop_
_entity_poly.entity_id
_entity_poly.type
_entity_poly.pdbx_seq_one_letter_code
_entity_poly.pdbx_strand_id
1 'polypeptide(L)'
;CACLVGSEMCIRDRNNIPRIKGLIRALCEKYGRRKETPEGGFYDTFPDAEALAGVSEEELRELKLGYRSKYICGTARMAAEGDFDLGKLKGMAYEDARAELVRLPGIGGKVADCICLFALHQMDAFPVDTHIKKALELHYPEGFPFTRYQGCAGVMQQYIFYYDLKAGRRGI
;
A
#
# COMPACT_ATOMS: atom_id res chain seq x y z
N CYS A 1 -5.32 -10.95 1.41
CA CYS A 1 -6.61 -10.41 0.99
C CYS A 1 -6.44 -9.11 0.19
N ALA A 2 -7.02 -9.11 -0.98
CA ALA A 2 -6.79 -8.13 -2.04
C ALA A 2 -7.30 -6.71 -1.73
N CYS A 3 -8.45 -6.56 -1.08
CA CYS A 3 -8.97 -5.23 -0.73
C CYS A 3 -8.17 -4.56 0.39
N LEU A 4 -7.42 -5.34 1.15
CA LEU A 4 -6.62 -4.88 2.27
C LEU A 4 -5.39 -4.09 1.81
N VAL A 5 -4.82 -4.43 0.66
CA VAL A 5 -3.64 -3.72 0.13
C VAL A 5 -3.98 -2.26 -0.16
N GLY A 6 -5.15 -1.98 -0.73
CA GLY A 6 -5.62 -0.60 -0.92
C GLY A 6 -5.80 0.13 0.41
N SER A 7 -6.48 -0.48 1.38
CA SER A 7 -6.70 0.08 2.72
C SER A 7 -5.39 0.25 3.48
N GLU A 8 -4.51 -0.76 3.46
CA GLU A 8 -3.20 -0.69 4.10
C GLU A 8 -2.33 0.41 3.48
N MET A 9 -2.31 0.53 2.15
CA MET A 9 -1.56 1.59 1.47
C MET A 9 -2.12 2.98 1.78
N CYS A 10 -3.45 3.13 1.93
CA CYS A 10 -4.05 4.37 2.41
C CYS A 10 -3.60 4.72 3.84
N ILE A 11 -3.43 3.73 4.72
CA ILE A 11 -2.91 3.93 6.08
C ILE A 11 -1.45 4.38 6.03
N ARG A 12 -0.66 3.84 5.12
CA ARG A 12 0.79 4.13 5.01
C ARG A 12 1.07 5.50 4.38
N ASP A 13 0.21 5.98 3.50
CA ASP A 13 0.46 7.24 2.80
C ASP A 13 0.56 8.43 3.78
N ARG A 14 1.65 9.20 3.66
CA ARG A 14 1.97 10.38 4.49
C ARG A 14 1.94 10.13 6.01
N ASN A 15 2.26 8.92 6.46
CA ASN A 15 2.40 8.57 7.87
C ASN A 15 3.81 8.09 8.19
N ASN A 16 4.23 8.28 9.45
CA ASN A 16 5.46 7.69 9.96
C ASN A 16 5.25 6.23 10.39
N ILE A 17 6.32 5.45 10.43
CA ILE A 17 6.28 4.01 10.72
C ILE A 17 5.63 3.68 12.07
N PRO A 18 5.93 4.38 13.19
CA PRO A 18 5.27 4.11 14.47
C PRO A 18 3.75 4.29 14.42
N ARG A 19 3.27 5.36 13.76
CA ARG A 19 1.85 5.62 13.59
C ARG A 19 1.17 4.56 12.70
N ILE A 20 1.81 4.17 11.60
CA ILE A 20 1.31 3.10 10.72
C ILE A 20 1.10 1.81 11.51
N LYS A 21 2.12 1.39 12.28
CA LYS A 21 2.05 0.18 13.10
C LYS A 21 0.92 0.26 14.13
N GLY A 22 0.75 1.42 14.78
CA GLY A 22 -0.33 1.64 15.75
C GLY A 22 -1.73 1.54 15.13
N LEU A 23 -1.93 2.16 13.96
CA LEU A 23 -3.22 2.12 13.25
C LEU A 23 -3.57 0.71 12.75
N ILE A 24 -2.58 -0.01 12.18
CA ILE A 24 -2.77 -1.39 11.74
C ILE A 24 -3.13 -2.27 12.94
N ARG A 25 -2.39 -2.16 14.05
CA ARG A 25 -2.69 -2.91 15.27
C ARG A 25 -4.11 -2.66 15.77
N ALA A 26 -4.53 -1.40 15.88
CA ALA A 26 -5.86 -1.04 16.33
C ALA A 26 -6.98 -1.62 15.44
N LEU A 27 -6.76 -1.64 14.10
CA LEU A 27 -7.68 -2.27 13.16
C LEU A 27 -7.73 -3.79 13.34
N CYS A 28 -6.57 -4.44 13.50
CA CYS A 28 -6.48 -5.89 13.73
C CYS A 28 -7.19 -6.29 15.03
N GLU A 29 -6.92 -5.58 16.12
CA GLU A 29 -7.51 -5.85 17.43
C GLU A 29 -9.03 -5.66 17.45
N LYS A 30 -9.56 -4.67 16.73
CA LYS A 30 -10.99 -4.34 16.75
C LYS A 30 -11.82 -5.14 15.74
N TYR A 31 -11.28 -5.39 14.55
CA TYR A 31 -12.03 -5.98 13.43
C TYR A 31 -11.39 -7.24 12.83
N GLY A 32 -10.17 -7.60 13.27
CA GLY A 32 -9.47 -8.78 12.79
C GLY A 32 -10.02 -10.07 13.39
N ARG A 33 -9.56 -11.20 12.83
CA ARG A 33 -9.86 -12.54 13.37
C ARG A 33 -8.69 -13.02 14.19
N ARG A 34 -8.96 -13.47 15.42
CA ARG A 34 -7.95 -14.06 16.27
C ARG A 34 -7.52 -15.42 15.74
N LYS A 35 -6.23 -15.62 15.58
CA LYS A 35 -5.62 -16.88 15.15
C LYS A 35 -4.50 -17.29 16.11
N GLU A 36 -4.29 -18.60 16.22
CA GLU A 36 -3.21 -19.18 16.98
C GLU A 36 -1.94 -19.32 16.09
N THR A 37 -0.78 -19.07 16.68
CA THR A 37 0.51 -19.32 16.04
C THR A 37 0.94 -20.77 16.29
N PRO A 38 1.80 -21.36 15.45
CA PRO A 38 2.32 -22.70 15.67
C PRO A 38 3.02 -22.89 17.04
N GLU A 39 3.52 -21.80 17.63
CA GLU A 39 4.21 -21.77 18.92
C GLU A 39 3.26 -21.57 20.12
N GLY A 40 1.93 -21.60 19.91
CA GLY A 40 0.91 -21.47 20.95
C GLY A 40 0.59 -20.03 21.38
N GLY A 41 1.07 -19.03 20.61
CA GLY A 41 0.69 -17.63 20.77
C GLY A 41 -0.59 -17.27 20.01
N PHE A 42 -1.06 -16.02 20.15
CA PHE A 42 -2.21 -15.53 19.42
C PHE A 42 -1.86 -14.24 18.68
N TYR A 43 -2.49 -14.02 17.52
CA TYR A 43 -2.44 -12.77 16.80
C TYR A 43 -3.79 -12.47 16.16
N ASP A 44 -4.08 -11.19 15.95
CA ASP A 44 -5.27 -10.76 15.25
C ASP A 44 -4.88 -10.43 13.80
N THR A 45 -5.56 -11.06 12.83
CA THR A 45 -5.31 -10.82 11.41
C THR A 45 -5.75 -9.40 11.05
N PHE A 46 -5.23 -8.88 9.95
CA PHE A 46 -5.83 -7.68 9.36
C PHE A 46 -7.28 -8.03 8.94
N PRO A 47 -8.27 -7.12 9.16
CA PRO A 47 -9.67 -7.41 8.83
C PRO A 47 -9.88 -7.62 7.33
N ASP A 48 -10.79 -8.50 6.94
CA ASP A 48 -11.22 -8.67 5.55
C ASP A 48 -12.18 -7.55 5.08
N ALA A 49 -12.53 -7.57 3.79
CA ALA A 49 -13.38 -6.54 3.21
C ALA A 49 -14.76 -6.52 3.84
N GLU A 50 -15.30 -7.71 4.05
CA GLU A 50 -16.62 -7.91 4.63
C GLU A 50 -16.70 -7.34 6.04
N ALA A 51 -15.64 -7.55 6.84
CA ALA A 51 -15.55 -7.00 8.21
C ALA A 51 -15.49 -5.46 8.21
N LEU A 52 -14.82 -4.85 7.24
CA LEU A 52 -14.71 -3.40 7.13
C LEU A 52 -15.86 -2.73 6.39
N ALA A 53 -16.55 -3.43 5.49
CA ALA A 53 -17.67 -2.89 4.72
C ALA A 53 -18.85 -2.46 5.60
N GLY A 54 -19.07 -3.18 6.72
CA GLY A 54 -20.10 -2.86 7.72
C GLY A 54 -19.72 -1.77 8.72
N VAL A 55 -18.46 -1.31 8.73
CA VAL A 55 -17.96 -0.32 9.68
C VAL A 55 -18.29 1.09 9.21
N SER A 56 -18.74 1.95 10.12
CA SER A 56 -18.99 3.36 9.81
C SER A 56 -17.69 4.17 9.70
N GLU A 57 -17.77 5.30 9.02
CA GLU A 57 -16.65 6.23 8.91
C GLU A 57 -16.26 6.81 10.27
N GLU A 58 -17.26 7.05 11.13
CA GLU A 58 -17.11 7.56 12.49
C GLU A 58 -16.32 6.58 13.36
N GLU A 59 -16.65 5.30 13.34
CA GLU A 59 -15.93 4.26 14.10
C GLU A 59 -14.45 4.15 13.68
N LEU A 60 -14.15 4.30 12.38
CA LEU A 60 -12.77 4.33 11.90
C LEU A 60 -12.06 5.65 12.28
N ARG A 61 -12.77 6.76 12.39
CA ARG A 61 -12.19 8.03 12.86
C ARG A 61 -11.80 7.98 14.35
N GLU A 62 -12.59 7.27 15.18
CA GLU A 62 -12.23 7.00 16.57
C GLU A 62 -10.89 6.28 16.71
N LEU A 63 -10.55 5.40 15.75
CA LEU A 63 -9.25 4.75 15.68
C LEU A 63 -8.13 5.67 15.15
N LYS A 64 -8.39 7.00 15.08
CA LYS A 64 -7.43 8.03 14.63
C LYS A 64 -6.99 7.90 13.16
N LEU A 65 -7.79 7.25 12.33
CA LEU A 65 -7.55 7.15 10.88
C LEU A 65 -7.79 8.49 10.15
N GLY A 66 -8.57 9.40 10.75
CA GLY A 66 -8.84 10.73 10.22
C GLY A 66 -9.54 10.67 8.86
N TYR A 67 -9.10 11.46 7.89
CA TYR A 67 -9.68 11.50 6.53
C TYR A 67 -9.57 10.19 5.75
N ARG A 68 -8.72 9.27 6.19
CA ARG A 68 -8.53 7.95 5.56
C ARG A 68 -9.70 7.02 5.78
N SER A 69 -10.50 7.28 6.83
CA SER A 69 -11.68 6.47 7.18
C SER A 69 -12.61 6.29 5.99
N LYS A 70 -12.94 7.39 5.28
CA LYS A 70 -13.81 7.34 4.09
C LYS A 70 -13.26 6.48 2.96
N TYR A 71 -11.93 6.48 2.76
CA TYR A 71 -11.30 5.69 1.70
C TYR A 71 -11.29 4.21 2.04
N ILE A 72 -11.02 3.88 3.31
CA ILE A 72 -11.02 2.50 3.80
C ILE A 72 -12.44 1.92 3.71
N CYS A 73 -13.46 2.65 4.20
CA CYS A 73 -14.87 2.26 4.06
C CYS A 73 -15.27 2.08 2.60
N GLY A 74 -14.96 3.05 1.74
CA GLY A 74 -15.29 3.00 0.32
C GLY A 74 -14.68 1.81 -0.39
N THR A 75 -13.36 1.60 -0.21
CA THR A 75 -12.66 0.47 -0.83
C THR A 75 -13.15 -0.88 -0.29
N ALA A 76 -13.43 -0.98 1.01
CA ALA A 76 -13.94 -2.20 1.61
C ALA A 76 -15.34 -2.57 1.07
N ARG A 77 -16.23 -1.59 0.92
CA ARG A 77 -17.56 -1.81 0.33
C ARG A 77 -17.48 -2.27 -1.11
N MET A 78 -16.71 -1.56 -1.96
CA MET A 78 -16.52 -1.95 -3.36
C MET A 78 -15.99 -3.38 -3.50
N ALA A 79 -15.06 -3.78 -2.61
CA ALA A 79 -14.52 -5.13 -2.63
C ALA A 79 -15.52 -6.17 -2.12
N ALA A 80 -16.31 -5.87 -1.09
CA ALA A 80 -17.33 -6.76 -0.55
C ALA A 80 -18.52 -6.94 -1.52
N GLU A 81 -18.86 -5.89 -2.28
CA GLU A 81 -19.91 -5.89 -3.31
C GLU A 81 -19.46 -6.56 -4.62
N GLY A 82 -18.15 -6.84 -4.76
CA GLY A 82 -17.57 -7.47 -5.94
C GLY A 82 -17.28 -6.50 -7.09
N ASP A 83 -17.44 -5.20 -6.87
CA ASP A 83 -17.12 -4.15 -7.85
C ASP A 83 -15.61 -4.01 -8.09
N PHE A 84 -14.82 -4.52 -7.16
CA PHE A 84 -13.36 -4.53 -7.23
C PHE A 84 -12.79 -5.89 -6.83
N ASP A 85 -12.11 -6.53 -7.79
CA ASP A 85 -11.45 -7.82 -7.61
C ASP A 85 -9.95 -7.72 -7.95
N LEU A 86 -9.11 -7.76 -6.93
CA LEU A 86 -7.64 -7.75 -7.12
C LEU A 86 -7.14 -9.02 -7.83
N GLY A 87 -7.88 -10.13 -7.74
CA GLY A 87 -7.54 -11.35 -8.45
C GLY A 87 -7.52 -11.13 -9.96
N LYS A 88 -8.48 -10.35 -10.48
CA LYS A 88 -8.54 -9.97 -11.90
C LYS A 88 -7.35 -9.11 -12.30
N LEU A 89 -6.88 -8.21 -11.44
CA LEU A 89 -5.76 -7.33 -11.75
C LEU A 89 -4.43 -8.06 -11.87
N LYS A 90 -4.26 -9.22 -11.22
CA LYS A 90 -3.01 -10.01 -11.29
C LYS A 90 -2.68 -10.48 -12.71
N GLY A 91 -3.69 -10.68 -13.55
CA GLY A 91 -3.53 -11.11 -14.95
C GLY A 91 -3.42 -9.95 -15.94
N MET A 92 -3.58 -8.71 -15.50
CA MET A 92 -3.53 -7.52 -16.37
C MET A 92 -2.10 -7.06 -16.61
N ALA A 93 -1.87 -6.35 -17.70
CA ALA A 93 -0.66 -5.58 -17.89
C ALA A 93 -0.56 -4.46 -16.84
N TYR A 94 0.65 -4.03 -16.52
CA TYR A 94 0.90 -3.02 -15.48
C TYR A 94 0.07 -1.75 -15.69
N GLU A 95 0.06 -1.20 -16.91
CA GLU A 95 -0.65 0.05 -17.21
C GLU A 95 -2.16 -0.09 -17.00
N ASP A 96 -2.74 -1.23 -17.39
CA ASP A 96 -4.17 -1.50 -17.24
C ASP A 96 -4.54 -1.69 -15.77
N ALA A 97 -3.77 -2.49 -15.02
CA ALA A 97 -3.96 -2.69 -13.59
C ALA A 97 -3.84 -1.36 -12.81
N ARG A 98 -2.85 -0.54 -13.17
CA ARG A 98 -2.66 0.79 -12.60
C ARG A 98 -3.83 1.71 -12.87
N ALA A 99 -4.35 1.73 -14.10
CA ALA A 99 -5.49 2.53 -14.49
C ALA A 99 -6.75 2.15 -13.69
N GLU A 100 -7.02 0.86 -13.51
CA GLU A 100 -8.14 0.39 -12.70
C GLU A 100 -7.97 0.78 -11.22
N LEU A 101 -6.76 0.65 -10.66
CA LEU A 101 -6.49 1.03 -9.27
C LEU A 101 -6.71 2.52 -9.01
N VAL A 102 -6.33 3.40 -9.94
CA VAL A 102 -6.50 4.86 -9.80
C VAL A 102 -7.99 5.28 -9.79
N ARG A 103 -8.89 4.44 -10.29
CA ARG A 103 -10.34 4.69 -10.21
C ARG A 103 -10.90 4.56 -8.79
N LEU A 104 -10.18 3.87 -7.91
CA LEU A 104 -10.60 3.66 -6.53
C LEU A 104 -10.45 4.95 -5.70
N PRO A 105 -11.42 5.26 -4.82
CA PRO A 105 -11.37 6.45 -3.98
C PRO A 105 -10.10 6.48 -3.11
N GLY A 106 -9.33 7.55 -3.21
CA GLY A 106 -8.12 7.76 -2.40
C GLY A 106 -6.87 7.05 -2.90
N ILE A 107 -6.92 6.34 -4.02
CA ILE A 107 -5.76 5.73 -4.67
C ILE A 107 -5.25 6.66 -5.78
N GLY A 108 -4.15 7.37 -5.51
CA GLY A 108 -3.41 8.11 -6.52
C GLY A 108 -2.34 7.25 -7.21
N GLY A 109 -1.70 7.78 -8.25
CA GLY A 109 -0.71 7.05 -9.05
C GLY A 109 0.37 6.37 -8.23
N LYS A 110 1.00 7.07 -7.27
CA LYS A 110 2.02 6.49 -6.38
C LYS A 110 1.51 5.28 -5.56
N VAL A 111 0.27 5.37 -5.05
CA VAL A 111 -0.34 4.27 -4.29
C VAL A 111 -0.66 3.10 -5.20
N ALA A 112 -1.18 3.37 -6.41
CA ALA A 112 -1.41 2.35 -7.44
C ALA A 112 -0.11 1.63 -7.81
N ASP A 113 0.98 2.36 -8.04
CA ASP A 113 2.30 1.76 -8.34
C ASP A 113 2.81 0.89 -7.18
N CYS A 114 2.59 1.31 -5.92
CA CYS A 114 2.91 0.47 -4.77
C CYS A 114 2.09 -0.82 -4.73
N ILE A 115 0.79 -0.76 -5.05
CA ILE A 115 -0.07 -1.94 -5.11
C ILE A 115 0.40 -2.86 -6.24
N CYS A 116 0.66 -2.32 -7.42
CA CYS A 116 1.20 -3.07 -8.56
C CYS A 116 2.49 -3.80 -8.19
N LEU A 117 3.45 -3.10 -7.58
CA LEU A 117 4.74 -3.70 -7.20
C LEU A 117 4.60 -4.76 -6.11
N PHE A 118 3.96 -4.44 -4.99
CA PHE A 118 4.02 -5.29 -3.79
C PHE A 118 2.91 -6.33 -3.70
N ALA A 119 1.73 -6.07 -4.29
CA ALA A 119 0.60 -6.98 -4.23
C ALA A 119 0.37 -7.77 -5.52
N LEU A 120 0.57 -7.13 -6.66
CA LEU A 120 0.41 -7.75 -7.97
C LEU A 120 1.72 -8.34 -8.52
N HIS A 121 2.86 -8.08 -7.85
CA HIS A 121 4.19 -8.51 -8.26
C HIS A 121 4.59 -8.06 -9.67
N GLN A 122 4.11 -6.89 -10.09
CA GLN A 122 4.48 -6.26 -11.36
C GLN A 122 5.79 -5.51 -11.16
N MET A 123 6.91 -6.19 -11.44
CA MET A 123 8.26 -5.76 -11.08
C MET A 123 8.75 -4.50 -11.80
N ASP A 124 8.07 -4.06 -12.84
CA ASP A 124 8.34 -2.79 -13.54
C ASP A 124 7.59 -1.59 -12.95
N ALA A 125 6.64 -1.82 -12.04
CA ALA A 125 5.97 -0.74 -11.32
C ALA A 125 6.98 0.03 -10.45
N PHE A 126 7.05 1.36 -10.65
CA PHE A 126 8.06 2.22 -10.06
C PHE A 126 7.43 3.34 -9.21
N PRO A 127 7.11 3.07 -7.94
CA PRO A 127 6.48 4.06 -7.07
C PRO A 127 7.39 5.26 -6.81
N VAL A 128 6.97 6.46 -7.22
CA VAL A 128 7.73 7.68 -6.99
C VAL A 128 7.08 8.50 -5.89
N ASP A 129 7.69 8.53 -4.73
CA ASP A 129 7.36 9.46 -3.65
C ASP A 129 8.34 10.66 -3.64
N THR A 130 8.15 11.57 -2.69
CA THR A 130 9.01 12.75 -2.55
C THR A 130 10.47 12.41 -2.26
N HIS A 131 10.71 11.27 -1.61
CA HIS A 131 12.05 10.79 -1.27
C HIS A 131 12.74 10.22 -2.53
N ILE A 132 12.06 9.30 -3.23
CA ILE A 132 12.55 8.75 -4.49
C ILE A 132 12.74 9.85 -5.53
N LYS A 133 11.83 10.84 -5.61
CA LYS A 133 11.98 11.96 -6.53
C LYS A 133 13.32 12.69 -6.30
N LYS A 134 13.63 13.03 -5.04
CA LYS A 134 14.90 13.68 -4.70
C LYS A 134 16.12 12.81 -5.00
N ALA A 135 16.04 11.51 -4.69
CA ALA A 135 17.12 10.56 -4.98
C ALA A 135 17.37 10.44 -6.49
N LEU A 136 16.31 10.43 -7.31
CA LEU A 136 16.43 10.41 -8.77
C LEU A 136 17.04 11.70 -9.31
N GLU A 137 16.60 12.86 -8.83
CA GLU A 137 17.18 14.16 -9.22
C GLU A 137 18.67 14.23 -8.90
N LEU A 138 19.10 13.64 -7.77
CA LEU A 138 20.51 13.66 -7.35
C LEU A 138 21.38 12.65 -8.10
N HIS A 139 20.90 11.41 -8.29
CA HIS A 139 21.73 10.31 -8.79
C HIS A 139 21.49 9.98 -10.27
N TYR A 140 20.38 10.44 -10.84
CA TYR A 140 19.96 10.18 -12.21
C TYR A 140 19.47 11.46 -12.91
N PRO A 141 20.31 12.50 -13.02
CA PRO A 141 19.87 13.79 -13.60
C PRO A 141 19.40 13.68 -15.05
N GLU A 142 19.87 12.68 -15.79
CA GLU A 142 19.44 12.38 -17.18
C GLU A 142 18.23 11.44 -17.24
N GLY A 143 17.66 11.07 -16.08
CA GLY A 143 16.55 10.14 -15.94
C GLY A 143 16.99 8.71 -15.59
N PHE A 144 16.09 7.98 -14.96
CA PHE A 144 16.34 6.59 -14.60
C PHE A 144 16.34 5.70 -15.86
N PRO A 145 17.33 4.82 -16.06
CA PRO A 145 17.48 4.01 -17.27
C PRO A 145 16.53 2.81 -17.27
N PHE A 146 15.23 3.02 -17.43
CA PHE A 146 14.19 1.98 -17.38
C PHE A 146 14.46 0.81 -18.35
N THR A 147 14.95 1.10 -19.56
CA THR A 147 15.26 0.06 -20.56
C THR A 147 16.32 -0.93 -20.07
N ARG A 148 17.30 -0.44 -19.27
CA ARG A 148 18.34 -1.30 -18.68
C ARG A 148 17.79 -2.23 -17.59
N TYR A 149 16.75 -1.79 -16.90
CA TYR A 149 16.18 -2.50 -15.76
C TYR A 149 14.77 -3.02 -16.02
N GLN A 150 14.45 -3.25 -17.29
CA GLN A 150 13.17 -3.85 -17.69
C GLN A 150 12.98 -5.22 -17.01
N GLY A 151 11.80 -5.45 -16.45
CA GLY A 151 11.46 -6.63 -15.65
C GLY A 151 11.87 -6.54 -14.17
N CYS A 152 12.58 -5.48 -13.74
CA CYS A 152 12.98 -5.31 -12.34
C CYS A 152 13.11 -3.85 -11.88
N ALA A 153 12.58 -2.90 -12.63
CA ALA A 153 12.69 -1.47 -12.33
C ALA A 153 12.18 -1.12 -10.92
N GLY A 154 11.07 -1.72 -10.48
CA GLY A 154 10.53 -1.52 -9.13
C GLY A 154 11.42 -2.10 -8.03
N VAL A 155 12.14 -3.18 -8.31
CA VAL A 155 13.14 -3.72 -7.37
C VAL A 155 14.31 -2.74 -7.24
N MET A 156 14.78 -2.18 -8.35
CA MET A 156 15.83 -1.16 -8.33
C MET A 156 15.38 0.10 -7.58
N GLN A 157 14.12 0.50 -7.71
CA GLN A 157 13.56 1.59 -6.93
C GLN A 157 13.68 1.34 -5.41
N GLN A 158 13.46 0.10 -4.95
CA GLN A 158 13.63 -0.27 -3.53
C GLN A 158 15.09 -0.18 -3.08
N TYR A 159 16.05 -0.55 -3.94
CA TYR A 159 17.47 -0.36 -3.64
C TYR A 159 17.85 1.12 -3.54
N ILE A 160 17.36 1.97 -4.44
CA ILE A 160 17.57 3.42 -4.39
C ILE A 160 16.99 4.00 -3.09
N PHE A 161 15.77 3.63 -2.73
CA PHE A 161 15.12 4.05 -1.50
C PHE A 161 15.94 3.65 -0.27
N TYR A 162 16.37 2.40 -0.19
CA TYR A 162 17.16 1.89 0.93
C TYR A 162 18.55 2.56 1.02
N TYR A 163 19.22 2.72 -0.12
CA TYR A 163 20.53 3.39 -0.19
C TYR A 163 20.44 4.82 0.33
N ASP A 164 19.49 5.59 -0.16
CA ASP A 164 19.33 6.99 0.22
C ASP A 164 18.94 7.15 1.71
N LEU A 165 18.07 6.29 2.24
CA LEU A 165 17.79 6.23 3.68
C LEU A 165 19.04 5.96 4.53
N LYS A 166 19.95 5.12 4.07
CA LYS A 166 21.20 4.79 4.78
C LYS A 166 22.23 5.90 4.64
N ALA A 167 22.34 6.52 3.48
CA ALA A 167 23.23 7.65 3.22
C ALA A 167 22.83 8.87 4.08
N GLY A 168 21.53 9.18 4.14
CA GLY A 168 21.00 10.27 4.97
C GLY A 168 21.19 10.07 6.48
N ARG A 169 21.32 8.81 6.95
CA ARG A 169 21.62 8.50 8.36
C ARG A 169 23.11 8.57 8.71
N ARG A 170 24.00 8.58 7.72
CA ARG A 170 25.46 8.70 7.92
C ARG A 170 25.95 10.14 7.90
N GLY A 171 25.07 11.09 7.60
CA GLY A 171 25.34 12.52 7.54
C GLY A 171 24.89 13.32 8.78
N ILE A 172 24.66 12.63 9.93
CA ILE A 172 24.43 13.26 11.23
C ILE A 172 25.51 12.80 12.19
#